data_d6602a75d647d2c27f78159203443911
#
_entry.id   d6602a75d647d2c27f78159203443911
#
_cell.length_a   1.000
_cell.length_b   1.000
_cell.length_c   1.000
_cell.angle_alpha   90.00
_cell.angle_beta   90.00
_cell.angle_gamma   90.00
#
_symmetry.space_group_name_H-M   'P 1'
#
loop_
_entity.id
_entity.type
_entity.pdbx_description
1 polymer ?
#
loop_
_entity_poly.entity_id
_entity_poly.type
_entity_poly.pdbx_seq_one_letter_code
_entity_poly.pdbx_strand_id
1 'polypeptide(L)'
;EARKNAAIARAFSHYGKPYDFDFDFFSTDKLVCTELIYRAYDEFIEGERVEFPLVRILGRDTLPPDEIVRMFARQRSREGEGEAVGLPRPRQLDFVLFLDGDFWSGTARFADVEAFIRSGERPVPGPAAEGRREREPGP
;
A
#
# COMPACT_ATOMS: atom_id res chain seq x y z
N GLU A 1 17.84 -10.70 4.57
CA GLU A 1 17.11 -11.72 5.38
C GLU A 1 16.87 -11.24 6.82
N ALA A 2 17.89 -10.73 7.55
CA ALA A 2 17.73 -10.28 8.94
C ALA A 2 16.61 -9.23 9.10
N ARG A 3 16.52 -8.26 8.16
CA ARG A 3 15.48 -7.24 8.14
C ARG A 3 14.08 -7.83 7.97
N LYS A 4 13.91 -8.80 7.07
CA LYS A 4 12.63 -9.47 6.87
C LYS A 4 12.18 -10.21 8.13
N ASN A 5 13.10 -10.94 8.76
CA ASN A 5 12.81 -11.68 9.99
C ASN A 5 12.41 -10.75 11.14
N ALA A 6 13.08 -9.61 11.27
CA ALA A 6 12.73 -8.62 12.28
C ALA A 6 11.37 -7.95 12.00
N ALA A 7 11.08 -7.64 10.73
CA ALA A 7 9.76 -7.10 10.36
C ALA A 7 8.65 -8.13 10.63
N ILE A 8 8.88 -9.42 10.34
CA ILE A 8 7.94 -10.49 10.66
C ILE A 8 7.73 -10.58 12.18
N ALA A 9 8.80 -10.59 12.97
CA ALA A 9 8.67 -10.64 14.44
C ALA A 9 7.86 -9.45 14.99
N ARG A 10 8.07 -8.24 14.45
CA ARG A 10 7.27 -7.07 14.81
C ARG A 10 5.81 -7.19 14.37
N ALA A 11 5.56 -7.68 13.17
CA ALA A 11 4.18 -7.92 12.73
C ALA A 11 3.47 -8.87 13.69
N PHE A 12 4.13 -9.93 14.16
CA PHE A 12 3.59 -10.84 15.17
C PHE A 12 3.36 -10.20 16.55
N SER A 13 4.14 -9.20 16.93
CA SER A 13 3.90 -8.48 18.20
C SER A 13 2.58 -7.71 18.22
N HIS A 14 1.99 -7.48 17.07
CA HIS A 14 0.66 -6.87 16.93
C HIS A 14 -0.48 -7.89 16.85
N TYR A 15 -0.19 -9.18 17.00
CA TYR A 15 -1.21 -10.23 16.97
C TYR A 15 -2.31 -9.98 18.02
N GLY A 16 -3.56 -10.17 17.61
CA GLY A 16 -4.73 -9.99 18.47
C GLY A 16 -5.27 -8.56 18.54
N LYS A 17 -4.63 -7.56 17.95
CA LYS A 17 -5.21 -6.23 17.82
C LYS A 17 -6.39 -6.24 16.85
N PRO A 18 -7.52 -5.60 17.19
CA PRO A 18 -8.68 -5.50 16.31
C PRO A 18 -8.35 -4.60 15.08
N TYR A 19 -9.15 -4.78 14.03
CA TYR A 19 -9.06 -3.91 12.86
C TYR A 19 -9.59 -2.52 13.18
N ASP A 20 -8.87 -1.48 12.73
CA ASP A 20 -9.28 -0.09 12.89
C ASP A 20 -10.13 0.37 11.70
N PHE A 21 -11.44 0.41 11.89
CA PHE A 21 -12.39 0.93 10.90
C PHE A 21 -12.45 2.46 10.85
N ASP A 22 -11.87 3.14 11.84
CA ASP A 22 -11.77 4.60 11.86
C ASP A 22 -10.56 5.10 11.06
N PHE A 23 -9.70 4.19 10.63
CA PHE A 23 -8.47 4.46 9.89
C PHE A 23 -7.56 5.48 10.58
N ASP A 24 -7.48 5.42 11.91
CA ASP A 24 -6.55 6.21 12.69
C ASP A 24 -5.18 5.53 12.76
N PHE A 25 -4.31 5.89 11.81
CA PHE A 25 -3.05 5.21 11.52
C PHE A 25 -2.05 5.18 12.70
N PHE A 26 -2.25 5.98 13.71
CA PHE A 26 -1.39 6.03 14.89
C PHE A 26 -2.10 5.62 16.19
N SER A 27 -3.26 5.00 16.08
CA SER A 27 -3.91 4.34 17.21
C SER A 27 -3.02 3.23 17.79
N THR A 28 -2.96 3.05 19.10
CA THR A 28 -2.08 2.06 19.72
C THR A 28 -2.73 0.70 19.92
N ASP A 29 -4.05 0.66 19.93
CA ASP A 29 -4.87 -0.51 20.30
C ASP A 29 -5.53 -1.21 19.12
N LYS A 30 -5.62 -0.55 17.96
CA LYS A 30 -6.19 -1.06 16.73
C LYS A 30 -5.19 -0.91 15.59
N LEU A 31 -5.40 -1.59 14.45
CA LEU A 31 -4.53 -1.50 13.28
C LEU A 31 -5.32 -1.63 11.97
N VAL A 32 -4.92 -0.86 10.96
CA VAL A 32 -5.25 -1.15 9.57
C VAL A 32 -4.15 -1.98 8.91
N CYS A 33 -4.49 -2.68 7.82
CA CYS A 33 -3.56 -3.61 7.17
C CYS A 33 -2.25 -2.95 6.71
N THR A 34 -2.31 -1.76 6.14
CA THR A 34 -1.13 -1.02 5.68
C THR A 34 -0.34 -0.39 6.83
N GLU A 35 -0.99 -0.06 7.94
CA GLU A 35 -0.31 0.36 9.16
C GLU A 35 0.53 -0.77 9.75
N LEU A 36 0.03 -2.01 9.71
CA LEU A 36 0.83 -3.16 10.14
C LEU A 36 2.11 -3.28 9.32
N ILE A 37 2.04 -3.09 7.99
CA ILE A 37 3.20 -3.08 7.12
C ILE A 37 4.15 -1.92 7.51
N TYR A 38 3.61 -0.72 7.67
CA TYR A 38 4.38 0.45 8.07
C TYR A 38 5.13 0.19 9.38
N ARG A 39 4.43 -0.22 10.44
CA ARG A 39 5.03 -0.48 11.77
C ARG A 39 6.04 -1.63 11.75
N ALA A 40 5.83 -2.64 10.92
CA ALA A 40 6.77 -3.75 10.79
C ALA A 40 8.14 -3.32 10.25
N TYR A 41 8.18 -2.27 9.42
CA TYR A 41 9.39 -1.79 8.75
C TYR A 41 9.87 -0.41 9.19
N ASP A 42 9.15 0.29 10.09
CA ASP A 42 9.48 1.66 10.49
C ASP A 42 10.70 1.74 11.42
N GLU A 43 10.97 0.71 12.22
CA GLU A 43 12.13 0.73 13.11
C GLU A 43 13.45 0.46 12.38
N PHE A 44 14.47 1.22 12.78
CA PHE A 44 15.85 1.03 12.35
C PHE A 44 16.38 -0.34 12.73
N ILE A 45 16.74 -1.14 11.74
CA ILE A 45 17.62 -2.27 11.89
C ILE A 45 18.84 -1.98 11.01
N GLU A 46 19.99 -1.78 11.62
CA GLU A 46 21.28 -1.58 10.93
C GLU A 46 21.28 -0.47 9.86
N GLY A 47 20.64 0.67 10.17
CA GLY A 47 20.79 1.90 9.36
C GLY A 47 19.85 2.06 8.18
N GLU A 48 18.98 1.09 7.88
CA GLU A 48 18.08 1.16 6.75
C GLU A 48 16.62 0.85 7.14
N ARG A 49 15.79 1.86 7.20
CA ARG A 49 14.32 1.67 7.26
C ARG A 49 13.72 1.72 5.86
N VAL A 50 12.54 1.15 5.70
CA VAL A 50 11.72 1.38 4.49
C VAL A 50 10.98 2.70 4.66
N GLU A 51 11.27 3.67 3.80
CA GLU A 51 10.64 5.00 3.84
C GLU A 51 9.33 4.97 3.05
N PHE A 52 8.24 4.57 3.69
CA PHE A 52 6.93 4.61 3.07
C PHE A 52 6.40 6.05 2.95
N PRO A 53 5.81 6.41 1.79
CA PRO A 53 5.21 7.72 1.58
C PRO A 53 3.86 7.81 2.29
N LEU A 54 3.80 8.47 3.43
CA LEU A 54 2.52 8.76 4.09
C LEU A 54 1.78 9.87 3.35
N VAL A 55 0.47 9.70 3.24
CA VAL A 55 -0.44 10.66 2.60
C VAL A 55 -1.45 11.14 3.63
N ARG A 56 -1.71 12.45 3.64
CA ARG A 56 -2.68 13.04 4.55
C ARG A 56 -4.08 13.01 3.97
N ILE A 57 -4.95 12.20 4.55
CA ILE A 57 -6.35 12.05 4.15
C ILE A 57 -7.23 12.42 5.34
N LEU A 58 -8.18 13.36 5.15
CA LEU A 58 -9.07 13.87 6.20
C LEU A 58 -8.33 14.29 7.49
N GLY A 59 -7.14 14.88 7.33
CA GLY A 59 -6.33 15.35 8.46
C GLY A 59 -5.50 14.29 9.16
N ARG A 60 -5.55 13.02 8.73
CA ARG A 60 -4.78 11.89 9.27
C ARG A 60 -3.73 11.42 8.27
N ASP A 61 -2.55 11.08 8.76
CA ASP A 61 -1.51 10.48 7.95
C ASP A 61 -1.79 8.99 7.79
N THR A 62 -1.82 8.51 6.57
CA THR A 62 -2.13 7.12 6.22
C THR A 62 -1.17 6.59 5.15
N LEU A 63 -1.14 5.28 4.96
CA LEU A 63 -0.42 4.64 3.86
C LEU A 63 -1.43 3.89 2.97
N PRO A 64 -2.00 4.54 1.92
CA PRO A 64 -2.82 3.85 0.95
C PRO A 64 -2.02 2.74 0.25
N PRO A 65 -2.61 1.57 -0.03
CA PRO A 65 -1.92 0.49 -0.74
C PRO A 65 -1.31 0.92 -2.07
N ASP A 66 -1.99 1.81 -2.80
CA ASP A 66 -1.52 2.34 -4.08
C ASP A 66 -0.22 3.12 -3.96
N GLU A 67 0.05 3.75 -2.81
CA GLU A 67 1.32 4.46 -2.59
C GLU A 67 2.51 3.50 -2.49
N ILE A 68 2.31 2.29 -2.00
CA ILE A 68 3.34 1.24 -2.02
C ILE A 68 3.65 0.85 -3.48
N VAL A 69 2.62 0.70 -4.31
CA VAL A 69 2.80 0.41 -5.75
C VAL A 69 3.52 1.56 -6.46
N ARG A 70 3.10 2.80 -6.20
CA ARG A 70 3.76 4.00 -6.77
C ARG A 70 5.20 4.15 -6.29
N MET A 71 5.49 3.81 -5.03
CA MET A 71 6.85 3.78 -4.50
C MET A 71 7.72 2.79 -5.26
N PHE A 72 7.23 1.57 -5.50
CA PHE A 72 7.91 0.57 -6.31
C PHE A 72 8.15 1.06 -7.75
N ALA A 73 7.12 1.62 -8.40
CA ALA A 73 7.22 2.16 -9.75
C ALA A 73 8.29 3.27 -9.85
N ARG A 74 8.30 4.20 -8.89
CA ARG A 74 9.32 5.26 -8.82
C ARG A 74 10.74 4.73 -8.64
N GLN A 75 10.92 3.67 -7.86
CA GLN A 75 12.24 3.05 -7.68
C GLN A 75 12.72 2.41 -8.98
N ARG A 76 11.82 1.71 -9.68
CA ARG A 76 12.13 1.05 -10.95
C ARG A 76 12.47 2.03 -12.07
N SER A 77 11.74 3.15 -12.19
CA SER A 77 12.03 4.18 -13.19
C SER A 77 13.41 4.81 -13.01
N ARG A 78 13.84 5.00 -11.77
CA ARG A 78 15.18 5.55 -11.46
C ARG A 78 16.34 4.60 -11.80
N GLU A 79 16.09 3.29 -11.85
CA GLU A 79 17.08 2.30 -12.29
C GLU A 79 17.42 2.44 -13.79
N GLY A 80 16.49 2.99 -14.60
CA GLY A 80 16.69 3.27 -16.04
C GLY A 80 17.35 4.61 -16.35
N GLU A 81 17.31 5.55 -15.42
CA GLU A 81 17.94 6.87 -15.52
C GLU A 81 19.33 6.80 -14.88
N GLY A 82 20.35 6.38 -15.65
CA GLY A 82 21.70 6.15 -15.16
C GLY A 82 22.22 7.26 -14.25
N GLU A 83 22.90 6.85 -13.21
CA GLU A 83 23.77 7.53 -12.21
C GLU A 83 24.09 9.04 -12.47
N ALA A 84 23.09 9.90 -12.49
CA ALA A 84 23.30 11.34 -12.46
C ALA A 84 23.21 11.82 -11.01
N VAL A 85 24.40 12.00 -10.40
CA VAL A 85 24.66 12.84 -9.23
C VAL A 85 23.85 12.49 -7.97
N GLY A 86 24.36 11.59 -7.18
CA GLY A 86 23.91 11.29 -5.82
C GLY A 86 23.97 9.78 -5.58
N LEU A 87 24.46 9.36 -4.42
CA LEU A 87 24.51 7.95 -4.04
C LEU A 87 23.14 7.28 -4.33
N PRO A 88 23.09 6.20 -5.11
CA PRO A 88 21.84 5.52 -5.41
C PRO A 88 21.22 5.06 -4.10
N ARG A 89 19.99 5.52 -3.80
CA ARG A 89 19.26 4.98 -2.65
C ARG A 89 19.00 3.51 -2.92
N PRO A 90 19.36 2.60 -2.00
CA PRO A 90 19.19 1.19 -2.22
C PRO A 90 17.72 0.88 -2.51
N ARG A 91 17.49 -0.05 -3.40
CA ARG A 91 16.16 -0.57 -3.71
C ARG A 91 15.52 -1.13 -2.44
N GLN A 92 14.34 -0.63 -2.09
CA GLN A 92 13.64 -1.00 -0.87
C GLN A 92 12.59 -2.08 -1.10
N LEU A 93 12.03 -2.15 -2.32
CA LEU A 93 10.97 -3.09 -2.70
C LEU A 93 11.38 -3.91 -3.91
N ASP A 94 11.11 -5.21 -3.85
CA ASP A 94 11.27 -6.16 -4.95
C ASP A 94 9.91 -6.68 -5.39
N PHE A 95 9.73 -6.83 -6.70
CA PHE A 95 8.58 -7.53 -7.24
C PHE A 95 8.76 -9.04 -7.05
N VAL A 96 7.77 -9.68 -6.44
CA VAL A 96 7.76 -11.14 -6.25
C VAL A 96 6.67 -11.76 -7.11
N LEU A 97 5.43 -11.31 -6.94
CA LEU A 97 4.29 -11.77 -7.73
C LEU A 97 3.15 -10.75 -7.61
N PHE A 98 2.27 -10.73 -8.59
CA PHE A 98 1.04 -9.99 -8.56
C PHE A 98 -0.13 -10.86 -8.97
N LEU A 99 -1.17 -10.89 -8.13
CA LEU A 99 -2.44 -11.52 -8.42
C LEU A 99 -3.45 -10.41 -8.74
N ASP A 100 -3.70 -10.23 -10.04
CA ASP A 100 -4.69 -9.27 -10.52
C ASP A 100 -6.08 -9.91 -10.43
N GLY A 101 -6.90 -9.36 -9.55
CA GLY A 101 -8.24 -9.87 -9.26
C GLY A 101 -9.32 -8.87 -9.64
N ASP A 102 -10.42 -9.41 -10.13
CA ASP A 102 -11.66 -8.68 -10.32
C ASP A 102 -12.69 -9.17 -9.30
N PHE A 103 -13.00 -8.31 -8.35
CA PHE A 103 -13.95 -8.64 -7.28
C PHE A 103 -15.34 -9.00 -7.81
N TRP A 104 -15.79 -8.33 -8.86
CA TRP A 104 -17.14 -8.50 -9.38
C TRP A 104 -17.32 -9.80 -10.18
N SER A 105 -16.29 -10.19 -10.92
CA SER A 105 -16.31 -11.46 -11.67
C SER A 105 -15.85 -12.65 -10.83
N GLY A 106 -15.27 -12.41 -9.67
CA GLY A 106 -14.68 -13.46 -8.82
C GLY A 106 -13.46 -14.13 -9.48
N THR A 107 -12.86 -13.49 -10.48
CA THR A 107 -11.70 -14.04 -11.20
C THR A 107 -10.41 -13.45 -10.68
N ALA A 108 -9.35 -14.23 -10.66
CA ALA A 108 -8.00 -13.78 -10.35
C ALA A 108 -6.99 -14.50 -11.23
N ARG A 109 -5.94 -13.80 -11.65
CA ARG A 109 -4.86 -14.34 -12.48
C ARG A 109 -3.51 -13.78 -12.06
N PHE A 110 -2.47 -14.56 -12.24
CA PHE A 110 -1.12 -14.04 -12.12
C PHE A 110 -0.85 -13.05 -13.27
N ALA A 111 -0.30 -11.91 -12.93
CA ALA A 111 0.03 -10.85 -13.86
C ALA A 111 1.48 -10.39 -13.67
N ASP A 112 2.00 -9.72 -14.68
CA ASP A 112 3.37 -9.26 -14.72
C ASP A 112 3.59 -7.96 -13.91
N VAL A 113 4.84 -7.54 -13.83
CA VAL A 113 5.23 -6.32 -13.12
C VAL A 113 4.63 -5.05 -13.75
N GLU A 114 4.40 -5.04 -15.03
CA GLU A 114 3.80 -3.88 -15.72
C GLU A 114 2.31 -3.74 -15.36
N ALA A 115 1.60 -4.86 -15.24
CA ALA A 115 0.22 -4.87 -14.73
C ALA A 115 0.16 -4.39 -13.28
N PHE A 116 1.13 -4.79 -12.45
CA PHE A 116 1.26 -4.31 -11.08
C PHE A 116 1.43 -2.79 -11.02
N ILE A 117 2.35 -2.22 -11.80
CA ILE A 117 2.58 -0.77 -11.86
C ILE A 117 1.30 -0.04 -12.29
N ARG A 118 0.65 -0.50 -13.36
CA ARG A 118 -0.61 0.08 -13.83
C ARG A 118 -1.74 0.01 -12.80
N SER A 119 -1.73 -0.98 -11.90
CA SER A 119 -2.74 -1.07 -10.84
C SER A 119 -2.71 0.12 -9.87
N GLY A 120 -1.53 0.68 -9.61
CA GLY A 120 -1.37 1.88 -8.77
C GLY A 120 -1.80 3.18 -9.44
N GLU A 121 -2.02 3.17 -10.76
CA GLU A 121 -2.49 4.33 -11.53
C GLU A 121 -4.02 4.34 -11.70
N ARG A 122 -4.70 3.23 -11.35
CA ARG A 122 -6.16 3.16 -11.42
C ARG A 122 -6.77 4.21 -10.50
N PRO A 123 -7.72 5.02 -10.98
CA PRO A 123 -8.44 5.93 -10.10
C PRO A 123 -9.15 5.11 -9.03
N VAL A 124 -9.02 5.53 -7.77
CA VAL A 124 -9.83 4.96 -6.68
C VAL A 124 -11.29 5.18 -7.06
N PRO A 125 -12.13 4.13 -7.12
CA PRO A 125 -13.55 4.32 -7.37
C PRO A 125 -14.06 5.30 -6.31
N GLY A 126 -14.48 6.49 -6.72
CA GLY A 126 -15.18 7.41 -5.83
C GLY A 126 -16.40 6.69 -5.24
N PRO A 127 -16.93 7.14 -4.10
CA PRO A 127 -18.19 6.62 -3.60
C PRO A 127 -19.17 6.62 -4.77
N ALA A 128 -19.70 5.44 -5.08
CA ALA A 128 -20.65 5.28 -6.18
C ALA A 128 -21.67 6.40 -6.01
N ALA A 129 -21.79 7.25 -7.02
CA ALA A 129 -22.84 8.26 -7.02
C ALA A 129 -24.12 7.48 -6.77
N GLU A 130 -24.67 7.62 -5.56
CA GLU A 130 -25.91 6.97 -5.18
C GLU A 130 -26.88 7.27 -6.30
N GLY A 131 -27.27 6.21 -7.04
CA GLY A 131 -28.13 6.33 -8.18
C GLY A 131 -29.35 7.10 -7.75
N ARG A 132 -29.54 8.25 -8.37
CA ARG A 132 -30.78 9.00 -8.33
C ARG A 132 -31.87 8.02 -8.72
N ARG A 133 -32.51 7.40 -7.72
CA ARG A 133 -33.75 6.66 -7.95
C ARG A 133 -34.73 7.70 -8.48
N GLU A 134 -34.87 7.72 -9.78
CA GLU A 134 -36.02 8.40 -10.40
C GLU A 134 -37.25 7.79 -9.75
N ARG A 135 -37.96 8.60 -8.97
CA ARG A 135 -39.25 8.24 -8.47
C ARG A 135 -40.16 8.21 -9.71
N GLU A 136 -40.53 7.01 -10.14
CA GLU A 136 -41.62 6.87 -11.09
C GLU A 136 -42.85 7.58 -10.51
N PRO A 137 -43.52 8.44 -11.30
CA PRO A 137 -44.79 8.97 -10.88
C PRO A 137 -45.80 7.81 -10.81
N GLY A 138 -46.30 7.56 -9.62
CA GLY A 138 -47.37 6.58 -9.42
C GLY A 138 -48.63 7.00 -10.15
N PRO A 139 -49.52 6.05 -10.42
CA PRO A 139 -50.75 6.24 -11.20
C PRO A 139 -51.77 7.19 -10.55
#